data_52ebad1e40486379ba1e022a2b51fcc1
#
_entry.id   52ebad1e40486379ba1e022a2b51fcc1
#
_cell.length_a   1.000
_cell.length_b   1.000
_cell.length_c   1.000
_cell.angle_alpha   90.00
_cell.angle_beta   90.00
_cell.angle_gamma   90.00
#
_symmetry.space_group_name_H-M   'P 1'
#
loop_
_entity.id
_entity.type
_entity.pdbx_description
1 polymer ?
#
loop_
_entity_poly.entity_id
_entity_poly.type
_entity_poly.pdbx_seq_one_letter_code
_entity_poly.pdbx_strand_id
1 'polypeptide(L)'
;MLEPHVRRVLDGTPIAHLATIQPDGSPHATPVYVGTRGEHIVLFTGPNKRKARNLRRDPRLALSIAPPDNPFEPIAIRGLVVDWIEGDSAWPIIDRIVAKYVDMAYPRDEPRVVAVVVADRQRVGIR
;
A
#
# COMPACT_ATOMS: atom_id res chain seq x y z
N MET A 1 0.44 11.26 10.93
CA MET A 1 -0.01 12.19 9.89
C MET A 1 0.87 12.04 8.65
N LEU A 2 0.27 12.04 7.49
CA LEU A 2 1.01 11.96 6.23
C LEU A 2 1.61 13.33 5.87
N GLU A 3 2.89 13.35 5.54
CA GLU A 3 3.55 14.54 5.00
C GLU A 3 2.83 15.00 3.73
N PRO A 4 2.66 16.31 3.48
CA PRO A 4 1.93 16.78 2.30
C PRO A 4 2.48 16.26 0.98
N HIS A 5 3.80 16.20 0.82
CA HIS A 5 4.40 15.68 -0.40
C HIS A 5 4.16 14.17 -0.54
N VAL A 6 4.26 13.43 0.56
CA VAL A 6 3.99 11.99 0.57
C VAL A 6 2.54 11.70 0.22
N ARG A 7 1.60 12.45 0.80
CA ARG A 7 0.18 12.33 0.47
C ARG A 7 -0.07 12.57 -1.02
N ARG A 8 0.53 13.61 -1.56
CA ARG A 8 0.35 13.97 -2.99
C ARG A 8 0.82 12.84 -3.90
N VAL A 9 1.96 12.21 -3.58
CA VAL A 9 2.46 11.09 -4.37
C VAL A 9 1.53 9.87 -4.23
N LEU A 10 1.09 9.56 -3.02
CA LEU A 10 0.20 8.41 -2.78
C LEU A 10 -1.16 8.59 -3.46
N ASP A 11 -1.65 9.83 -3.57
CA ASP A 11 -2.93 10.12 -4.23
C ASP A 11 -2.82 10.17 -5.75
N GLY A 12 -1.61 10.19 -6.28
CA GLY A 12 -1.35 10.05 -7.70
C GLY A 12 -1.40 8.60 -8.15
N THR A 13 -0.62 8.27 -9.17
CA THR A 13 -0.59 6.92 -9.75
C THR A 13 0.77 6.24 -9.59
N PRO A 14 1.35 6.22 -8.39
CA PRO A 14 2.67 5.60 -8.22
C PRO A 14 2.54 4.09 -8.19
N ILE A 15 3.60 3.40 -8.62
CA ILE A 15 3.77 2.00 -8.28
C ILE A 15 4.61 1.96 -7.01
N ALA A 16 4.03 1.43 -5.95
CA ALA A 16 4.71 1.29 -4.68
C ALA A 16 5.25 -0.14 -4.56
N HIS A 17 6.47 -0.27 -4.06
CA HIS A 17 7.04 -1.57 -3.75
C HIS A 17 6.86 -1.83 -2.26
N LEU A 18 6.09 -2.87 -1.95
CA LEU A 18 5.74 -3.24 -0.58
C LEU A 18 6.68 -4.34 -0.11
N ALA A 19 7.37 -4.08 0.99
CA ALA A 19 8.20 -5.08 1.66
C ALA A 19 7.49 -5.57 2.92
N THR A 20 7.46 -6.88 3.09
CA THR A 20 6.90 -7.57 4.26
C THR A 20 7.89 -8.61 4.75
N ILE A 21 7.64 -9.18 5.92
CA ILE A 21 8.57 -10.09 6.57
C ILE A 21 8.03 -11.53 6.48
N GLN A 22 8.82 -12.41 5.89
CA GLN A 22 8.50 -13.84 5.77
C GLN A 22 8.59 -14.53 7.13
N PRO A 23 8.01 -15.74 7.28
CA PRO A 23 8.10 -16.48 8.55
C PRO A 23 9.53 -16.73 9.04
N ASP A 24 10.50 -16.85 8.12
CA ASP A 24 11.90 -17.08 8.48
C ASP A 24 12.67 -15.77 8.71
N GLY A 25 11.97 -14.61 8.67
CA GLY A 25 12.58 -13.31 8.85
C GLY A 25 13.12 -12.67 7.59
N SER A 26 13.13 -13.37 6.46
CA SER A 26 13.60 -12.80 5.21
C SER A 26 12.59 -11.82 4.63
N PRO A 27 13.05 -10.81 3.87
CA PRO A 27 12.13 -9.84 3.27
C PRO A 27 11.46 -10.40 2.01
N HIS A 28 10.24 -9.91 1.75
CA HIS A 28 9.50 -10.20 0.53
C HIS A 28 9.01 -8.86 -0.03
N ALA A 29 9.22 -8.61 -1.31
CA ALA A 29 8.85 -7.33 -1.92
C ALA A 29 8.06 -7.56 -3.21
N THR A 30 6.94 -6.83 -3.36
CA THR A 30 6.12 -6.86 -4.57
C THR A 30 5.58 -5.46 -4.86
N PRO A 31 5.30 -5.14 -6.14
CA PRO A 31 4.60 -3.89 -6.46
C PRO A 31 3.13 -3.98 -6.07
N VAL A 32 2.57 -2.85 -5.64
CA VAL A 32 1.16 -2.74 -5.26
C VAL A 32 0.60 -1.40 -5.72
N TYR A 33 -0.71 -1.35 -5.91
CA TYR A 33 -1.45 -0.11 -6.03
C TYR A 33 -1.76 0.42 -4.63
N VAL A 34 -1.68 1.73 -4.46
CA VAL A 34 -1.87 2.38 -3.16
C VAL A 34 -2.82 3.56 -3.27
N GLY A 35 -3.36 3.96 -2.13
CA GLY A 35 -4.13 5.17 -1.98
C GLY A 35 -4.07 5.65 -0.55
N THR A 36 -4.86 6.69 -0.26
CA THR A 36 -5.00 7.21 1.10
C THR A 36 -6.45 7.14 1.55
N ARG A 37 -6.63 7.07 2.85
CA ARG A 37 -7.95 7.11 3.49
C ARG A 37 -7.78 7.86 4.81
N GLY A 38 -8.17 9.14 4.82
CA GLY A 38 -7.81 10.00 5.94
C GLY A 38 -6.30 10.14 6.05
N GLU A 39 -5.76 9.90 7.23
CA GLU A 39 -4.31 9.95 7.48
C GLU A 39 -3.64 8.58 7.32
N HIS A 40 -4.38 7.59 6.82
CA HIS A 40 -3.85 6.25 6.62
C HIS A 40 -3.54 5.98 5.15
N ILE A 41 -2.61 5.09 4.92
CA ILE A 41 -2.36 4.51 3.61
C ILE A 41 -3.23 3.27 3.49
N VAL A 42 -3.80 3.05 2.31
CA VAL A 42 -4.56 1.84 2.02
C VAL A 42 -3.96 1.13 0.82
N LEU A 43 -3.94 -0.19 0.89
CA LEU A 43 -3.56 -1.06 -0.21
C LEU A 43 -4.43 -2.32 -0.14
N PHE A 44 -4.48 -3.07 -1.22
CA PHE A 44 -5.33 -4.26 -1.25
C PHE A 44 -4.58 -5.44 -1.85
N THR A 45 -5.03 -6.63 -1.48
CA THR A 45 -4.45 -7.89 -1.96
C THR A 45 -5.46 -9.02 -1.76
N GLY A 46 -5.17 -10.19 -2.31
CA GLY A 46 -5.94 -11.40 -1.98
C GLY A 46 -5.59 -11.87 -0.57
N PRO A 47 -6.59 -12.37 0.19
CA PRO A 47 -6.37 -12.75 1.59
C PRO A 47 -5.38 -13.90 1.77
N ASN A 48 -5.19 -14.72 0.73
CA ASN A 48 -4.28 -15.87 0.79
C ASN A 48 -2.94 -15.61 0.11
N LYS A 49 -2.70 -14.38 -0.36
CA LYS A 49 -1.42 -14.01 -0.96
C LYS A 49 -0.34 -13.91 0.11
N ARG A 50 0.93 -14.08 -0.32
CA ARG A 50 2.07 -14.08 0.61
C ARG A 50 2.12 -12.80 1.45
N LYS A 51 1.93 -11.64 0.82
CA LYS A 51 2.00 -10.36 1.54
C LYS A 51 0.89 -10.23 2.59
N ALA A 52 -0.32 -10.72 2.32
CA ALA A 52 -1.40 -10.69 3.31
C ALA A 52 -1.08 -11.59 4.49
N ARG A 53 -0.61 -12.79 4.22
CA ARG A 53 -0.24 -13.75 5.27
C ARG A 53 0.92 -13.25 6.11
N ASN A 54 1.91 -12.63 5.46
CA ASN A 54 3.04 -12.02 6.17
C ASN A 54 2.56 -10.91 7.10
N LEU A 55 1.70 -10.01 6.61
CA LEU A 55 1.22 -8.87 7.38
C LEU A 55 0.27 -9.27 8.52
N ARG A 56 -0.47 -10.37 8.36
CA ARG A 56 -1.30 -10.89 9.45
C ARG A 56 -0.44 -11.40 10.61
N ARG A 57 0.71 -11.98 10.30
CA ARG A 57 1.62 -12.50 11.31
C ARG A 57 2.49 -11.40 11.90
N ASP A 58 2.99 -10.50 11.05
CA ASP A 58 3.87 -9.41 11.47
C ASP A 58 3.42 -8.15 10.73
N PRO A 59 2.82 -7.18 11.43
CA PRO A 59 2.19 -6.04 10.77
C PRO A 59 3.18 -5.01 10.22
N ARG A 60 4.48 -5.17 10.45
CA ARG A 60 5.50 -4.23 9.98
C ARG A 60 5.68 -4.32 8.48
N LEU A 61 5.80 -3.16 7.84
CA LEU A 61 6.02 -3.09 6.41
C LEU A 61 6.88 -1.88 6.05
N ALA A 62 7.37 -1.90 4.82
CA ALA A 62 7.99 -0.73 4.21
C ALA A 62 7.42 -0.55 2.81
N LEU A 63 7.32 0.71 2.39
CA LEU A 63 6.96 1.07 1.03
C LEU A 63 8.09 1.90 0.43
N SER A 64 8.46 1.57 -0.80
CA SER A 64 9.43 2.33 -1.58
C SER A 64 8.76 2.79 -2.86
N ILE A 65 8.78 4.09 -3.11
CA ILE A 65 8.07 4.69 -4.24
C ILE A 65 9.02 5.65 -4.95
N ALA A 66 9.20 5.44 -6.26
CA ALA A 66 9.87 6.40 -7.11
C ALA A 66 8.81 7.10 -7.96
N PRO A 67 8.51 8.39 -7.71
CA PRO A 67 7.51 9.09 -8.50
C PRO A 67 7.94 9.14 -9.97
N PRO A 68 7.02 8.84 -10.92
CA PRO A 68 7.42 8.80 -12.33
C PRO A 68 7.86 10.13 -12.90
N ASP A 69 7.37 11.24 -12.36
CA ASP A 69 7.71 12.60 -12.80
C ASP A 69 8.96 13.13 -12.11
N ASN A 70 9.43 12.53 -11.03
CA ASN A 70 10.64 12.96 -10.34
C ASN A 70 11.32 11.80 -9.61
N PRO A 71 12.09 10.98 -10.35
CA PRO A 71 12.73 9.80 -9.75
C PRO A 71 13.83 10.14 -8.74
N PHE A 72 14.28 11.40 -8.69
CA PHE A 72 15.30 11.82 -7.74
C PHE A 72 14.74 12.18 -6.36
N GLU A 73 13.43 12.18 -6.21
CA GLU A 73 12.78 12.37 -4.92
C GLU A 73 11.97 11.12 -4.53
N PRO A 74 12.64 9.96 -4.39
CA PRO A 74 11.92 8.76 -3.96
C PRO A 74 11.40 8.92 -2.54
N ILE A 75 10.37 8.13 -2.22
CA ILE A 75 9.75 8.15 -0.91
C ILE A 75 9.98 6.78 -0.27
N ALA A 76 10.42 6.79 0.98
CA ALA A 76 10.54 5.60 1.79
C ALA A 76 9.64 5.74 3.02
N ILE A 77 8.78 4.76 3.23
CA ILE A 77 7.83 4.76 4.34
C ILE A 77 8.01 3.46 5.11
N ARG A 78 8.09 3.56 6.45
CA ARG A 78 7.89 2.42 7.32
C ARG A 78 6.52 2.56 7.96
N GLY A 79 5.81 1.45 8.08
CA GLY A 79 4.47 1.49 8.61
C GLY A 79 4.05 0.21 9.28
N LEU A 80 2.84 0.25 9.81
CA LEU A 80 2.20 -0.86 10.48
C LEU A 80 0.77 -1.00 9.96
N VAL A 81 0.35 -2.24 9.69
CA VAL A 81 -1.06 -2.50 9.45
C VAL A 81 -1.79 -2.37 10.77
N VAL A 82 -2.80 -1.51 10.81
CA VAL A 82 -3.58 -1.25 12.01
C VAL A 82 -5.02 -1.74 11.88
N ASP A 83 -5.46 -2.06 10.68
CA ASP A 83 -6.81 -2.56 10.45
C ASP A 83 -6.88 -3.30 9.12
N TRP A 84 -7.84 -4.19 9.00
CA TRP A 84 -8.18 -4.91 7.77
C TRP A 84 -9.65 -4.68 7.46
N ILE A 85 -9.95 -4.37 6.20
CA ILE A 85 -11.32 -4.18 5.75
C ILE A 85 -11.61 -5.29 4.74
N GLU A 86 -12.66 -6.04 4.99
CA GLU A 86 -12.99 -7.24 4.22
C GLU A 86 -14.44 -7.17 3.73
N GLY A 87 -14.79 -8.08 2.83
CA GLY A 87 -16.14 -8.20 2.33
C GLY A 87 -16.58 -6.99 1.51
N ASP A 88 -17.85 -6.68 1.56
CA ASP A 88 -18.43 -5.62 0.74
C ASP A 88 -17.86 -4.24 1.04
N SER A 89 -17.41 -4.02 2.28
CA SER A 89 -16.83 -2.73 2.68
C SER A 89 -15.48 -2.44 2.04
N ALA A 90 -14.78 -3.49 1.58
CA ALA A 90 -13.47 -3.33 0.94
C ALA A 90 -13.60 -2.78 -0.49
N TRP A 91 -14.64 -3.16 -1.22
CA TRP A 91 -14.75 -2.87 -2.65
C TRP A 91 -14.82 -1.38 -2.99
N PRO A 92 -15.55 -0.52 -2.26
CA PRO A 92 -15.51 0.91 -2.56
C PRO A 92 -14.09 1.51 -2.45
N ILE A 93 -13.29 1.02 -1.51
CA ILE A 93 -11.91 1.48 -1.34
C ILE A 93 -11.04 0.98 -2.49
N ILE A 94 -11.18 -0.30 -2.85
CA ILE A 94 -10.45 -0.90 -3.98
C ILE A 94 -10.79 -0.18 -5.27
N ASP A 95 -12.07 0.06 -5.53
CA ASP A 95 -12.50 0.73 -6.75
C ASP A 95 -11.92 2.14 -6.87
N ARG A 96 -11.85 2.87 -5.75
CA ARG A 96 -11.28 4.21 -5.74
C ARG A 96 -9.78 4.19 -6.02
N ILE A 97 -9.06 3.21 -5.46
CA ILE A 97 -7.63 3.04 -5.75
C ILE A 97 -7.43 2.72 -7.22
N VAL A 98 -8.13 1.70 -7.72
CA VAL A 98 -7.95 1.21 -9.09
C VAL A 98 -8.31 2.27 -10.13
N ALA A 99 -9.35 3.08 -9.87
CA ALA A 99 -9.78 4.13 -10.79
C ALA A 99 -8.69 5.16 -11.12
N LYS A 100 -7.70 5.30 -10.23
CA LYS A 100 -6.56 6.19 -10.49
C LYS A 100 -5.62 5.63 -11.54
N TYR A 101 -5.51 4.30 -11.62
CA TYR A 101 -4.50 3.62 -12.44
C TYR A 101 -5.06 3.16 -13.78
N VAL A 102 -6.29 2.70 -13.82
CA VAL A 102 -6.91 2.14 -15.01
C VAL A 102 -8.38 2.56 -15.09
N ASP A 103 -8.89 2.65 -16.33
CA ASP A 103 -10.28 3.02 -16.59
C ASP A 103 -11.13 1.75 -16.77
N MET A 104 -11.18 0.94 -15.74
CA MET A 104 -12.00 -0.26 -15.73
C MET A 104 -12.23 -0.71 -14.29
N ALA A 105 -13.34 -1.43 -14.08
CA ALA A 105 -13.64 -1.99 -12.77
C ALA A 105 -12.70 -3.14 -12.46
N TYR A 106 -12.27 -3.23 -11.21
CA TYR A 106 -11.45 -4.35 -10.76
C TYR A 106 -12.33 -5.62 -10.66
N PRO A 107 -11.85 -6.76 -11.17
CA PRO A 107 -12.68 -7.99 -11.15
C PRO A 107 -13.04 -8.45 -9.75
N ARG A 108 -14.27 -8.92 -9.58
CA ARG A 108 -14.78 -9.42 -8.29
C ARG A 108 -14.85 -10.95 -8.24
N ASP A 109 -14.14 -11.62 -9.13
CA ASP A 109 -14.17 -13.08 -9.21
C ASP A 109 -13.42 -13.75 -8.05
N GLU A 110 -12.56 -13.01 -7.33
CA GLU A 110 -11.83 -13.51 -6.18
C GLU A 110 -11.94 -12.52 -5.02
N PRO A 111 -11.90 -13.01 -3.77
CA PRO A 111 -11.95 -12.11 -2.63
C PRO A 111 -10.71 -11.23 -2.54
N ARG A 112 -10.89 -10.03 -2.01
CA ARG A 112 -9.81 -9.07 -1.75
C ARG A 112 -10.00 -8.47 -0.38
N VAL A 113 -8.89 -8.07 0.23
CA VAL A 113 -8.88 -7.40 1.53
C VAL A 113 -8.07 -6.11 1.42
N VAL A 114 -8.47 -5.12 2.19
CA VAL A 114 -7.77 -3.84 2.28
C VAL A 114 -6.99 -3.81 3.58
N ALA A 115 -5.70 -3.52 3.48
CA ALA A 115 -4.87 -3.24 4.64
C ALA A 115 -4.85 -1.74 4.88
N VAL A 116 -5.15 -1.33 6.11
CA VAL A 116 -5.09 0.06 6.55
C VAL A 116 -3.79 0.24 7.31
N VAL A 117 -2.95 1.17 6.84
CA VAL A 117 -1.58 1.32 7.28
C VAL A 117 -1.37 2.69 7.89
N VAL A 118 -0.74 2.72 9.07
CA VAL A 118 -0.24 3.96 9.65
C VAL A 118 1.24 4.10 9.27
N ALA A 119 1.63 5.29 8.80
CA ALA A 119 3.01 5.60 8.46
C ALA A 119 3.70 6.12 9.72
N ASP A 120 4.59 5.32 10.29
CA ASP A 120 5.32 5.73 11.50
C ASP A 120 6.66 6.42 11.18
N ARG A 121 7.15 6.28 9.96
CA ARG A 121 8.33 7.02 9.49
C ARG A 121 8.20 7.30 8.00
N GLN A 122 8.45 8.54 7.62
CA GLN A 122 8.38 8.99 6.23
C GLN A 122 9.65 9.74 5.88
N ARG A 123 10.24 9.42 4.72
CA ARG A 123 11.45 10.07 4.23
C ARG A 123 11.29 10.38 2.76
N VAL A 124 11.70 11.59 2.37
CA VAL A 124 11.70 12.03 0.98
C VAL A 124 13.15 12.30 0.57
N GLY A 125 13.50 11.88 -0.64
CA GLY A 125 14.81 12.13 -1.22
C GLY A 125 15.75 10.95 -1.06
N ILE A 126 16.88 11.03 -1.79
CA ILE A 126 17.93 10.00 -1.79
C ILE A 126 18.84 10.26 -0.61
N ARG A 127 19.01 9.23 0.24
CA ARG A 127 19.87 9.31 1.43
C ARG A 127 20.69 8.05 1.59
#